data_4047849c9d597300e31facf6358c3d3b
#
_entry.id   4047849c9d597300e31facf6358c3d3b
#
_cell.length_a   1.000
_cell.length_b   1.000
_cell.length_c   1.000
_cell.angle_alpha   90.00
_cell.angle_beta   90.00
_cell.angle_gamma   90.00
#
_symmetry.space_group_name_H-M   'P 1'
#
loop_
_entity.id
_entity.type
_entity.pdbx_description
1 polymer ?
#
loop_
_entity_poly.entity_id
_entity_poly.type
_entity_poly.pdbx_seq_one_letter_code
_entity_poly.pdbx_strand_id
1 'polypeptide(L)'
;MKEKVLDTLQDLLAMESDLHCDMSTIIRYTRRRLEAVGMRVKQVGPERYPALLATYGKNGMLFSGHLDTVPLGSNWAMFQGEIDGNRIYGRGTTDMKGACAAMIEAAGDLVKEDVPFSICLTTDEEEQMEGVTALVKEDVVRKAKGVLIMEPTELAPAYREKGVYRFRLTTRGRAAHASQPWLGDDAVLKMHYCLGRLLDLAEISSQRSTGMTMCFSTIQGGNKNNVVSDHCTVEVDVRYPSTQTTNDIEDIIVNRLRGEVYEMDVEYNIGAFESDPGSEISRVLSDFLGTDPIVVPYATEAPHFAAVNPHVYICGPGDPKLAHIIDEYVEIQELEEAHDLIVHLAKYVQG
;
A
#
# COMPACT_ATOMS: atom_id res chain seq x y z
N MET A 1 -9.72 -26.66 -5.20
CA MET A 1 -8.95 -25.48 -4.79
C MET A 1 -9.25 -24.31 -5.74
N LYS A 2 -8.84 -24.37 -6.99
CA LYS A 2 -9.02 -23.31 -8.00
C LYS A 2 -10.43 -22.69 -8.03
N GLU A 3 -11.46 -23.50 -8.22
CA GLU A 3 -12.85 -23.03 -8.26
C GLU A 3 -13.24 -22.21 -7.01
N LYS A 4 -12.80 -22.63 -5.81
CA LYS A 4 -13.15 -21.94 -4.57
C LYS A 4 -12.49 -20.58 -4.44
N VAL A 5 -11.21 -20.43 -4.82
CA VAL A 5 -10.52 -19.13 -4.79
C VAL A 5 -11.19 -18.18 -5.77
N LEU A 6 -11.54 -18.66 -6.98
CA LEU A 6 -12.26 -17.86 -7.97
C LEU A 6 -13.66 -17.45 -7.51
N ASP A 7 -14.45 -18.38 -6.96
CA ASP A 7 -15.77 -18.08 -6.41
C ASP A 7 -15.69 -17.03 -5.30
N THR A 8 -14.72 -17.18 -4.37
CA THR A 8 -14.50 -16.22 -3.30
C THR A 8 -14.06 -14.86 -3.84
N LEU A 9 -13.18 -14.82 -4.84
CA LEU A 9 -12.77 -13.58 -5.48
C LEU A 9 -13.95 -12.91 -6.18
N GLN A 10 -14.75 -13.64 -6.95
CA GLN A 10 -15.95 -13.10 -7.59
C GLN A 10 -16.93 -12.52 -6.59
N ASP A 11 -17.14 -13.20 -5.44
CA ASP A 11 -17.96 -12.67 -4.35
C ASP A 11 -17.39 -11.36 -3.79
N LEU A 12 -16.07 -11.27 -3.59
CA LEU A 12 -15.40 -10.04 -3.12
C LEU A 12 -15.48 -8.91 -4.15
N LEU A 13 -15.34 -9.21 -5.44
CA LEU A 13 -15.43 -8.22 -6.53
C LEU A 13 -16.85 -7.67 -6.70
N ALA A 14 -17.88 -8.48 -6.39
CA ALA A 14 -19.28 -8.04 -6.41
C ALA A 14 -19.65 -7.07 -5.28
N MET A 15 -18.77 -6.90 -4.28
CA MET A 15 -18.92 -5.96 -3.18
C MET A 15 -18.04 -4.74 -3.42
N GLU A 16 -18.66 -3.57 -3.69
CA GLU A 16 -17.93 -2.31 -3.73
C GLU A 16 -17.30 -2.03 -2.38
N SER A 17 -16.03 -1.62 -2.39
CA SER A 17 -15.24 -1.38 -1.18
C SER A 17 -14.22 -0.25 -1.38
N ASP A 18 -14.54 0.75 -2.20
CA ASP A 18 -13.81 2.00 -2.14
C ASP A 18 -14.18 2.79 -0.87
N LEU A 19 -13.34 3.73 -0.50
CA LEU A 19 -13.46 4.47 0.76
C LEU A 19 -14.70 5.37 0.88
N HIS A 20 -15.49 5.48 -0.17
CA HIS A 20 -16.80 6.16 -0.15
C HIS A 20 -17.95 5.19 0.12
N CYS A 21 -17.68 3.88 0.13
CA CYS A 21 -18.64 2.82 0.32
C CYS A 21 -18.78 2.39 1.78
N ASP A 22 -19.91 1.74 2.10
CA ASP A 22 -20.10 1.06 3.38
C ASP A 22 -19.37 -0.29 3.41
N MET A 23 -18.25 -0.34 4.11
CA MET A 23 -17.42 -1.54 4.28
C MET A 23 -18.12 -2.68 5.04
N SER A 24 -19.29 -2.45 5.63
CA SER A 24 -19.98 -3.45 6.49
C SER A 24 -20.32 -4.75 5.76
N THR A 25 -20.55 -4.68 4.45
CA THR A 25 -20.93 -5.86 3.65
C THR A 25 -19.73 -6.78 3.44
N ILE A 26 -18.58 -6.25 2.97
CA ILE A 26 -17.37 -7.04 2.72
C ILE A 26 -16.78 -7.56 4.04
N ILE A 27 -16.78 -6.75 5.10
CA ILE A 27 -16.35 -7.15 6.46
C ILE A 27 -17.22 -8.30 6.99
N ARG A 28 -18.53 -8.21 6.87
CA ARG A 28 -19.44 -9.26 7.33
C ARG A 28 -19.30 -10.56 6.54
N TYR A 29 -19.15 -10.46 5.22
CA TYR A 29 -18.88 -11.61 4.34
C TYR A 29 -17.57 -12.30 4.76
N THR A 30 -16.48 -11.57 4.81
CA THR A 30 -15.15 -12.09 5.13
C THR A 30 -15.09 -12.71 6.53
N ARG A 31 -15.66 -12.02 7.53
CA ARG A 31 -15.79 -12.58 8.89
C ARG A 31 -16.51 -13.94 8.89
N ARG A 32 -17.68 -14.02 8.23
CA ARG A 32 -18.44 -15.27 8.18
C ARG A 32 -17.69 -16.41 7.52
N ARG A 33 -16.93 -16.12 6.45
CA ARG A 33 -16.11 -17.12 5.76
C ARG A 33 -15.02 -17.68 6.69
N LEU A 34 -14.30 -16.80 7.40
CA LEU A 34 -13.23 -17.19 8.32
C LEU A 34 -13.78 -17.89 9.58
N GLU A 35 -14.90 -17.44 10.14
CA GLU A 35 -15.56 -18.11 11.27
C GLU A 35 -16.09 -19.50 10.88
N ALA A 36 -16.62 -19.66 9.66
CA ALA A 36 -17.16 -20.93 9.17
C ALA A 36 -16.11 -22.04 9.04
N VAL A 37 -14.83 -21.66 8.80
CA VAL A 37 -13.73 -22.64 8.78
C VAL A 37 -13.10 -22.89 10.15
N GLY A 38 -13.58 -22.21 11.22
CA GLY A 38 -13.16 -22.44 12.60
C GLY A 38 -12.16 -21.42 13.17
N MET A 39 -11.92 -20.33 12.49
CA MET A 39 -11.09 -19.25 13.04
C MET A 39 -11.84 -18.39 14.05
N ARG A 40 -11.13 -17.87 15.03
CA ARG A 40 -11.66 -16.83 15.93
C ARG A 40 -11.41 -15.46 15.29
N VAL A 41 -12.48 -14.73 14.98
CA VAL A 41 -12.41 -13.43 14.32
C VAL A 41 -12.73 -12.30 15.30
N LYS A 42 -11.87 -11.32 15.38
CA LYS A 42 -12.02 -10.08 16.15
C LYS A 42 -11.97 -8.88 15.18
N GLN A 43 -12.87 -7.93 15.35
CA GLN A 43 -12.78 -6.63 14.68
C GLN A 43 -12.02 -5.65 15.59
N VAL A 44 -11.09 -4.92 15.01
CA VAL A 44 -10.28 -3.88 15.68
C VAL A 44 -10.28 -2.63 14.81
N GLY A 45 -9.70 -1.53 15.35
CA GLY A 45 -9.65 -0.25 14.64
C GLY A 45 -10.87 0.63 14.85
N PRO A 46 -10.86 1.82 14.26
CA PRO A 46 -11.97 2.76 14.32
C PRO A 46 -13.20 2.21 13.57
N GLU A 47 -14.39 2.69 13.94
CA GLU A 47 -15.64 2.26 13.31
C GLU A 47 -15.65 2.56 11.79
N ARG A 48 -15.04 3.67 11.40
CA ARG A 48 -14.95 4.08 9.99
C ARG A 48 -14.01 3.18 9.17
N TYR A 49 -12.93 2.70 9.80
CA TYR A 49 -11.87 1.87 9.17
C TYR A 49 -11.65 0.58 9.97
N PRO A 50 -12.64 -0.33 9.95
CA PRO A 50 -12.57 -1.56 10.70
C PRO A 50 -11.56 -2.51 10.07
N ALA A 51 -10.73 -3.15 10.90
CA ALA A 51 -9.86 -4.23 10.47
C ALA A 51 -10.29 -5.55 11.12
N LEU A 52 -10.08 -6.66 10.44
CA LEU A 52 -10.32 -8.00 10.95
C LEU A 52 -9.00 -8.67 11.37
N LEU A 53 -8.99 -9.23 12.56
CA LEU A 53 -7.95 -10.12 13.05
C LEU A 53 -8.55 -11.51 13.25
N ALA A 54 -8.22 -12.43 12.37
CA ALA A 54 -8.62 -13.83 12.46
C ALA A 54 -7.44 -14.68 12.96
N THR A 55 -7.69 -15.57 13.92
CA THR A 55 -6.65 -16.37 14.56
C THR A 55 -7.05 -17.83 14.66
N TYR A 56 -6.10 -18.74 14.40
CA TYR A 56 -6.20 -20.16 14.68
C TYR A 56 -4.90 -20.64 15.35
N GLY A 57 -4.99 -21.29 16.50
CA GLY A 57 -3.81 -21.66 17.28
C GLY A 57 -3.04 -20.46 17.86
N LYS A 58 -1.73 -20.59 18.04
CA LYS A 58 -0.84 -19.55 18.57
C LYS A 58 0.53 -19.59 17.90
N ASN A 59 1.16 -18.43 17.80
CA ASN A 59 2.56 -18.28 17.34
C ASN A 59 2.81 -18.87 15.94
N GLY A 60 1.86 -18.77 15.02
CA GLY A 60 2.03 -19.13 13.60
C GLY A 60 2.49 -17.94 12.75
N MET A 61 2.50 -18.14 11.44
CA MET A 61 2.62 -17.03 10.48
C MET A 61 1.40 -16.12 10.55
N LEU A 62 1.62 -14.87 10.22
CA LEU A 62 0.56 -13.89 10.01
C LEU A 62 0.56 -13.48 8.54
N PHE A 63 -0.60 -13.57 7.90
CA PHE A 63 -0.83 -13.10 6.54
C PHE A 63 -1.66 -11.82 6.59
N SER A 64 -1.26 -10.78 5.86
CA SER A 64 -1.95 -9.49 5.86
C SER A 64 -2.35 -9.07 4.45
N GLY A 65 -3.47 -8.36 4.37
CA GLY A 65 -3.94 -7.71 3.16
C GLY A 65 -5.06 -6.73 3.46
N HIS A 66 -5.55 -6.04 2.42
CA HIS A 66 -6.63 -5.09 2.53
C HIS A 66 -7.83 -5.47 1.66
N LEU A 67 -9.02 -5.06 2.09
CA LEU A 67 -10.30 -5.31 1.42
C LEU A 67 -10.82 -4.09 0.66
N ASP A 68 -10.30 -2.91 0.98
CA ASP A 68 -10.60 -1.68 0.27
C ASP A 68 -9.93 -1.64 -1.11
N THR A 69 -10.38 -0.76 -1.94
CA THR A 69 -9.83 -0.52 -3.28
C THR A 69 -9.95 0.96 -3.61
N VAL A 70 -9.14 1.44 -4.53
CA VAL A 70 -9.43 2.72 -5.19
C VAL A 70 -10.76 2.65 -5.94
N PRO A 71 -11.42 3.78 -6.25
CA PRO A 71 -12.69 3.80 -6.96
C PRO A 71 -12.63 3.03 -8.29
N LEU A 72 -13.75 2.39 -8.64
CA LEU A 72 -13.85 1.60 -9.86
C LEU A 72 -13.46 2.40 -11.12
N GLY A 73 -13.85 3.67 -11.17
CA GLY A 73 -13.66 4.49 -12.37
C GLY A 73 -14.67 4.14 -13.48
N SER A 74 -14.40 4.62 -14.69
CA SER A 74 -15.27 4.45 -15.84
C SER A 74 -14.50 3.89 -17.04
N ASN A 75 -15.23 3.45 -18.08
CA ASN A 75 -14.69 2.93 -19.35
C ASN A 75 -14.03 1.54 -19.25
N TRP A 76 -14.48 0.70 -18.33
CA TRP A 76 -14.10 -0.71 -18.29
C TRP A 76 -14.63 -1.44 -19.54
N ALA A 77 -13.78 -2.22 -20.21
CA ALA A 77 -14.18 -3.11 -21.29
C ALA A 77 -14.64 -4.48 -20.78
N MET A 78 -14.09 -4.93 -19.63
CA MET A 78 -14.39 -6.20 -19.00
C MET A 78 -15.36 -6.00 -17.80
N PHE A 79 -16.22 -6.98 -17.53
CA PHE A 79 -17.07 -6.96 -16.34
C PHE A 79 -16.30 -7.36 -15.08
N GLN A 80 -16.76 -6.89 -13.91
CA GLN A 80 -16.17 -7.26 -12.63
C GLN A 80 -16.35 -8.77 -12.38
N GLY A 81 -15.26 -9.51 -12.23
CA GLY A 81 -15.26 -10.97 -12.10
C GLY A 81 -15.32 -11.74 -13.40
N GLU A 82 -15.24 -11.09 -14.56
CA GLU A 82 -15.18 -11.76 -15.87
C GLU A 82 -13.88 -12.53 -16.03
N ILE A 83 -13.99 -13.74 -16.56
CA ILE A 83 -12.85 -14.60 -16.85
C ILE A 83 -12.65 -14.68 -18.37
N ASP A 84 -11.44 -14.32 -18.81
CA ASP A 84 -11.00 -14.53 -20.19
C ASP A 84 -9.64 -15.27 -20.19
N GLY A 85 -9.66 -16.48 -20.73
CA GLY A 85 -8.48 -17.37 -20.71
C GLY A 85 -8.02 -17.71 -19.30
N ASN A 86 -6.81 -17.30 -18.94
CA ASN A 86 -6.22 -17.50 -17.61
C ASN A 86 -6.32 -16.24 -16.71
N ARG A 87 -7.18 -15.27 -17.04
CA ARG A 87 -7.30 -13.99 -16.35
C ARG A 87 -8.68 -13.81 -15.77
N ILE A 88 -8.73 -13.24 -14.58
CA ILE A 88 -9.96 -12.73 -13.99
C ILE A 88 -9.83 -11.22 -13.84
N TYR A 89 -10.83 -10.48 -14.31
CA TYR A 89 -10.84 -9.02 -14.40
C TYR A 89 -11.69 -8.41 -13.29
N GLY A 90 -11.27 -7.25 -12.79
CA GLY A 90 -12.03 -6.48 -11.81
C GLY A 90 -11.15 -5.61 -10.93
N ARG A 91 -11.72 -4.52 -10.40
CA ARG A 91 -11.04 -3.66 -9.43
C ARG A 91 -10.74 -4.42 -8.15
N GLY A 92 -9.46 -4.48 -7.78
CA GLY A 92 -8.97 -5.26 -6.63
C GLY A 92 -8.56 -6.69 -6.98
N THR A 93 -8.62 -7.13 -8.25
CA THR A 93 -8.13 -8.47 -8.60
C THR A 93 -6.64 -8.60 -8.32
N THR A 94 -5.87 -7.59 -8.68
CA THR A 94 -4.44 -7.46 -8.39
C THR A 94 -4.21 -6.83 -7.01
N ASP A 95 -4.94 -5.76 -6.67
CA ASP A 95 -4.70 -4.93 -5.51
C ASP A 95 -5.97 -4.76 -4.65
N MET A 96 -6.20 -5.63 -3.60
CA MET A 96 -5.56 -6.93 -3.48
C MET A 96 -6.57 -8.01 -3.05
N LYS A 97 -7.85 -7.90 -3.52
CA LYS A 97 -8.90 -8.90 -3.21
C LYS A 97 -8.56 -10.30 -3.72
N GLY A 98 -7.72 -10.42 -4.79
CA GLY A 98 -7.22 -11.69 -5.26
C GLY A 98 -6.44 -12.44 -4.19
N ALA A 99 -5.47 -11.78 -3.58
CA ALA A 99 -4.72 -12.30 -2.45
C ALA A 99 -5.60 -12.58 -1.23
N CYS A 100 -6.60 -11.70 -0.95
CA CYS A 100 -7.56 -11.91 0.13
C CYS A 100 -8.38 -13.19 -0.09
N ALA A 101 -8.80 -13.48 -1.32
CA ALA A 101 -9.50 -14.72 -1.66
C ALA A 101 -8.62 -15.96 -1.43
N ALA A 102 -7.34 -15.90 -1.84
CA ALA A 102 -6.38 -16.96 -1.59
C ALA A 102 -6.17 -17.21 -0.07
N MET A 103 -6.05 -16.14 0.74
CA MET A 103 -5.93 -16.24 2.21
C MET A 103 -7.17 -16.88 2.86
N ILE A 104 -8.37 -16.46 2.43
CA ILE A 104 -9.64 -16.98 2.98
C ILE A 104 -9.76 -18.49 2.69
N GLU A 105 -9.39 -18.93 1.49
CA GLU A 105 -9.49 -20.35 1.13
C GLU A 105 -8.37 -21.20 1.74
N ALA A 106 -7.15 -20.70 1.79
CA ALA A 106 -6.03 -21.35 2.48
C ALA A 106 -6.32 -21.56 3.97
N ALA A 107 -7.07 -20.66 4.61
CA ALA A 107 -7.50 -20.80 5.99
C ALA A 107 -8.26 -22.10 6.25
N GLY A 108 -9.15 -22.50 5.32
CA GLY A 108 -9.89 -23.75 5.44
C GLY A 108 -9.01 -25.00 5.40
N ASP A 109 -7.94 -24.98 4.63
CA ASP A 109 -7.02 -26.13 4.52
C ASP A 109 -6.06 -26.16 5.72
N LEU A 110 -5.55 -25.02 6.18
CA LEU A 110 -4.68 -24.93 7.37
C LEU A 110 -5.41 -25.37 8.66
N VAL A 111 -6.68 -24.96 8.82
CA VAL A 111 -7.49 -25.39 10.00
C VAL A 111 -7.73 -26.90 10.00
N LYS A 112 -8.03 -27.52 8.84
CA LYS A 112 -8.20 -28.99 8.75
C LYS A 112 -6.92 -29.76 9.14
N GLU A 113 -5.77 -29.16 8.89
CA GLU A 113 -4.47 -29.77 9.20
C GLU A 113 -3.94 -29.34 10.59
N ASP A 114 -4.73 -28.62 11.37
CA ASP A 114 -4.41 -28.12 12.72
C ASP A 114 -3.14 -27.26 12.78
N VAL A 115 -2.87 -26.49 11.71
CA VAL A 115 -1.71 -25.60 11.59
C VAL A 115 -2.04 -24.23 12.18
N PRO A 116 -1.29 -23.70 13.18
CA PRO A 116 -1.49 -22.37 13.73
C PRO A 116 -1.11 -21.25 12.75
N PHE A 117 -2.00 -20.26 12.58
CA PHE A 117 -1.75 -19.06 11.76
C PHE A 117 -2.71 -17.91 12.13
N SER A 118 -2.49 -16.75 11.56
CA SER A 118 -3.37 -15.59 11.69
C SER A 118 -3.53 -14.86 10.36
N ILE A 119 -4.67 -14.20 10.19
CA ILE A 119 -4.95 -13.32 9.04
C ILE A 119 -5.36 -11.95 9.56
N CYS A 120 -4.75 -10.90 9.02
CA CYS A 120 -5.13 -9.51 9.17
C CYS A 120 -5.72 -8.99 7.86
N LEU A 121 -6.88 -8.31 7.94
CA LEU A 121 -7.51 -7.68 6.78
C LEU A 121 -7.96 -6.28 7.15
N THR A 122 -7.39 -5.27 6.50
CA THR A 122 -7.71 -3.85 6.69
C THR A 122 -8.73 -3.35 5.67
N THR A 123 -9.21 -2.12 5.84
CA THR A 123 -10.20 -1.49 4.95
C THR A 123 -9.89 -0.02 4.67
N ASP A 124 -8.63 0.38 4.80
CA ASP A 124 -8.19 1.76 4.61
C ASP A 124 -6.71 1.86 4.22
N GLU A 125 -6.18 0.82 3.58
CA GLU A 125 -4.79 0.81 3.09
C GLU A 125 -4.56 1.92 2.07
N GLU A 126 -5.50 2.11 1.17
CA GLU A 126 -5.45 3.05 0.06
C GLU A 126 -5.55 4.54 0.51
N GLU A 127 -5.73 4.83 1.80
CA GLU A 127 -5.79 6.19 2.31
C GLU A 127 -4.98 6.42 3.60
N GLN A 128 -5.53 6.06 4.78
CA GLN A 128 -5.02 6.53 6.07
C GLN A 128 -4.27 5.48 6.88
N MET A 129 -4.47 4.19 6.58
CA MET A 129 -3.85 3.06 7.30
C MET A 129 -4.08 3.09 8.82
N GLU A 130 -5.25 3.58 9.26
CA GLU A 130 -5.63 3.57 10.68
C GLU A 130 -5.94 2.15 11.17
N GLY A 131 -6.47 1.30 10.26
CA GLY A 131 -6.77 -0.11 10.54
C GLY A 131 -5.54 -0.89 10.96
N VAL A 132 -4.44 -0.80 10.22
CA VAL A 132 -3.18 -1.48 10.56
C VAL A 132 -2.57 -0.91 11.84
N THR A 133 -2.71 0.39 12.09
CA THR A 133 -2.25 1.03 13.33
C THR A 133 -2.93 0.45 14.57
N ALA A 134 -4.16 -0.03 14.44
CA ALA A 134 -4.85 -0.76 15.51
C ALA A 134 -4.39 -2.22 15.60
N LEU A 135 -4.20 -2.91 14.46
CA LEU A 135 -3.77 -4.31 14.39
C LEU A 135 -2.39 -4.54 15.04
N VAL A 136 -1.41 -3.66 14.80
CA VAL A 136 -0.05 -3.82 15.35
C VAL A 136 0.03 -3.69 16.88
N LYS A 137 -1.03 -3.21 17.52
CA LYS A 137 -1.15 -3.21 19.00
C LYS A 137 -1.52 -4.57 19.58
N GLU A 138 -2.05 -5.47 18.75
CA GLU A 138 -2.46 -6.80 19.17
C GLU A 138 -1.26 -7.71 19.41
N ASP A 139 -1.27 -8.43 20.51
CA ASP A 139 -0.18 -9.32 20.92
C ASP A 139 0.13 -10.41 19.90
N VAL A 140 -0.89 -10.87 19.15
CA VAL A 140 -0.72 -11.91 18.14
C VAL A 140 0.16 -11.46 16.99
N VAL A 141 0.11 -10.18 16.63
CA VAL A 141 0.96 -9.60 15.58
C VAL A 141 2.43 -9.59 16.02
N ARG A 142 2.69 -9.14 17.25
CA ARG A 142 4.04 -9.12 17.83
C ARG A 142 4.65 -10.50 18.03
N LYS A 143 3.81 -11.51 18.29
CA LYS A 143 4.22 -12.90 18.58
C LYS A 143 4.20 -13.80 17.36
N ALA A 144 3.76 -13.31 16.22
CA ALA A 144 3.81 -14.07 14.97
C ALA A 144 5.26 -14.45 14.62
N LYS A 145 5.45 -15.62 14.07
CA LYS A 145 6.77 -16.10 13.58
C LYS A 145 7.32 -15.22 12.46
N GLY A 146 6.43 -14.63 11.69
CA GLY A 146 6.69 -13.63 10.67
C GLY A 146 5.37 -13.10 10.11
N VAL A 147 5.44 -12.04 9.36
CA VAL A 147 4.33 -11.39 8.68
C VAL A 147 4.59 -11.45 7.18
N LEU A 148 3.65 -11.98 6.43
CA LEU A 148 3.63 -11.90 4.97
C LEU A 148 2.48 -11.01 4.53
N ILE A 149 2.81 -9.88 3.92
CA ILE A 149 1.85 -8.96 3.33
C ILE A 149 1.66 -9.39 1.88
N MET A 150 0.41 -9.67 1.51
CA MET A 150 0.10 -10.33 0.25
C MET A 150 -0.15 -9.34 -0.90
N GLU A 151 0.53 -8.17 -0.85
CA GLU A 151 0.51 -7.17 -1.93
C GLU A 151 1.11 -7.69 -3.23
N PRO A 152 0.68 -7.17 -4.40
CA PRO A 152 1.09 -7.69 -5.69
C PRO A 152 2.59 -7.50 -5.94
N THR A 153 3.29 -8.60 -6.21
CA THR A 153 4.73 -8.64 -6.52
C THR A 153 5.05 -9.61 -7.65
N GLU A 154 4.05 -10.11 -8.40
CA GLU A 154 4.21 -11.25 -9.31
C GLU A 154 4.81 -12.47 -8.58
N LEU A 155 4.43 -12.66 -7.29
CA LEU A 155 4.96 -13.67 -6.38
C LEU A 155 6.49 -13.63 -6.19
N ALA A 156 7.14 -12.49 -6.38
CA ALA A 156 8.54 -12.29 -6.02
C ALA A 156 8.64 -11.78 -4.58
N PRO A 157 9.38 -12.44 -3.66
CA PRO A 157 9.42 -12.04 -2.26
C PRO A 157 10.17 -10.71 -2.09
N ALA A 158 9.48 -9.66 -1.65
CA ALA A 158 10.10 -8.37 -1.39
C ALA A 158 10.44 -8.22 0.10
N TYR A 159 11.70 -7.81 0.35
CA TYR A 159 12.23 -7.59 1.71
C TYR A 159 12.39 -6.12 2.05
N ARG A 160 12.14 -5.22 1.09
CA ARG A 160 12.31 -3.78 1.25
C ARG A 160 11.31 -3.02 0.39
N GLU A 161 10.77 -1.92 0.95
CA GLU A 161 9.99 -0.93 0.21
C GLU A 161 10.46 0.49 0.51
N LYS A 162 10.05 1.44 -0.33
CA LYS A 162 10.33 2.87 -0.13
C LYS A 162 9.32 3.50 0.81
N GLY A 163 9.79 4.44 1.64
CA GLY A 163 8.93 5.34 2.37
C GLY A 163 8.26 6.38 1.46
N VAL A 164 7.20 6.96 1.96
CA VAL A 164 6.41 8.02 1.33
C VAL A 164 6.46 9.27 2.20
N TYR A 165 6.67 10.43 1.58
CA TYR A 165 6.53 11.72 2.23
C TYR A 165 5.81 12.67 1.27
N ARG A 166 4.52 12.93 1.54
CA ARG A 166 3.69 13.83 0.74
C ARG A 166 3.48 15.13 1.50
N PHE A 167 3.70 16.23 0.81
CA PHE A 167 3.51 17.55 1.39
C PHE A 167 3.01 18.54 0.36
N ARG A 168 2.35 19.59 0.88
CA ARG A 168 1.93 20.75 0.10
C ARG A 168 2.84 21.92 0.43
N LEU A 169 3.42 22.54 -0.60
CA LEU A 169 4.05 23.85 -0.51
C LEU A 169 3.07 24.93 -0.90
N THR A 170 3.01 25.97 -0.09
CA THR A 170 2.21 27.17 -0.37
C THR A 170 3.10 28.40 -0.32
N THR A 171 3.06 29.22 -1.34
CA THR A 171 3.65 30.56 -1.34
C THR A 171 2.56 31.62 -1.39
N ARG A 172 2.75 32.68 -0.61
CA ARG A 172 1.81 33.80 -0.54
C ARG A 172 2.46 35.06 -1.03
N GLY A 173 1.63 35.91 -1.61
CA GLY A 173 2.04 37.18 -2.17
C GLY A 173 1.03 38.30 -1.93
N ARG A 174 1.08 39.31 -2.78
CA ARG A 174 0.16 40.44 -2.79
C ARG A 174 -0.22 40.79 -4.21
N ALA A 175 -1.51 40.78 -4.51
CA ALA A 175 -2.02 41.09 -5.82
C ALA A 175 -1.73 42.57 -6.20
N ALA A 176 -1.44 42.79 -7.48
CA ALA A 176 -1.29 44.09 -8.10
C ALA A 176 -1.63 43.99 -9.60
N HIS A 177 -1.81 45.11 -10.26
CA HIS A 177 -1.98 45.13 -11.71
C HIS A 177 -0.69 44.67 -12.41
N ALA A 178 -0.74 43.77 -13.36
CA ALA A 178 0.43 43.18 -14.00
C ALA A 178 1.32 44.24 -14.75
N SER A 179 0.79 45.42 -15.09
CA SER A 179 1.61 46.49 -15.65
C SER A 179 2.49 47.21 -14.61
N GLN A 180 2.26 46.97 -13.31
CA GLN A 180 3.01 47.56 -12.20
C GLN A 180 3.37 46.46 -11.17
N PRO A 181 4.10 45.39 -11.57
CA PRO A 181 4.33 44.22 -10.72
C PRO A 181 5.13 44.55 -9.44
N TRP A 182 5.91 45.62 -9.44
CA TRP A 182 6.64 46.09 -8.25
C TRP A 182 5.75 46.59 -7.10
N LEU A 183 4.46 46.83 -7.34
CA LEU A 183 3.48 47.12 -6.28
C LEU A 183 2.88 45.88 -5.64
N GLY A 184 3.11 44.72 -6.27
CA GLY A 184 2.68 43.41 -5.80
C GLY A 184 3.81 42.64 -5.10
N ASP A 185 3.52 41.36 -4.86
CA ASP A 185 4.48 40.37 -4.41
C ASP A 185 4.03 39.03 -5.03
N ASP A 186 4.82 38.48 -5.95
CA ASP A 186 4.37 37.41 -6.85
C ASP A 186 4.57 36.04 -6.24
N ALA A 187 3.46 35.40 -5.83
CA ALA A 187 3.47 34.05 -5.26
C ALA A 187 3.93 32.96 -6.27
N VAL A 188 3.56 33.10 -7.56
CA VAL A 188 4.00 32.16 -8.60
C VAL A 188 5.51 32.25 -8.80
N LEU A 189 6.07 33.46 -8.79
CA LEU A 189 7.52 33.63 -8.91
C LEU A 189 8.26 33.05 -7.69
N LYS A 190 7.72 33.21 -6.46
CA LYS A 190 8.28 32.58 -5.26
C LYS A 190 8.25 31.05 -5.37
N MET A 191 7.13 30.49 -5.84
CA MET A 191 7.04 29.04 -6.04
C MET A 191 8.03 28.55 -7.09
N HIS A 192 8.27 29.29 -8.16
CA HIS A 192 9.29 28.98 -9.14
C HIS A 192 10.68 28.82 -8.51
N TYR A 193 11.05 29.72 -7.58
CA TYR A 193 12.33 29.59 -6.85
C TYR A 193 12.35 28.37 -5.92
N CYS A 194 11.27 28.10 -5.20
CA CYS A 194 11.17 26.89 -4.38
C CYS A 194 11.37 25.63 -5.21
N LEU A 195 10.64 25.51 -6.32
CA LEU A 195 10.75 24.35 -7.22
C LEU A 195 12.15 24.21 -7.82
N GLY A 196 12.77 25.34 -8.26
CA GLY A 196 14.12 25.33 -8.78
C GLY A 196 15.13 24.73 -7.79
N ARG A 197 15.02 25.06 -6.49
CA ARG A 197 15.88 24.49 -5.45
C ARG A 197 15.63 23.01 -5.20
N LEU A 198 14.39 22.55 -5.30
CA LEU A 198 14.05 21.14 -5.13
C LEU A 198 14.50 20.31 -6.33
N LEU A 199 14.40 20.86 -7.56
CA LEU A 199 14.88 20.17 -8.77
C LEU A 199 16.40 19.97 -8.82
N ASP A 200 17.16 20.80 -8.09
CA ASP A 200 18.63 20.64 -7.94
C ASP A 200 19.05 19.47 -7.03
N LEU A 201 18.10 18.73 -6.45
CA LEU A 201 18.42 17.51 -5.73
C LEU A 201 18.90 16.45 -6.74
N ALA A 202 20.21 16.24 -6.82
CA ALA A 202 20.81 15.30 -7.76
C ALA A 202 20.30 13.85 -7.60
N GLU A 203 19.79 13.53 -6.43
CA GLU A 203 19.21 12.24 -6.08
C GLU A 203 17.88 11.95 -6.78
N ILE A 204 17.18 12.99 -7.26
CA ILE A 204 15.84 12.85 -7.89
C ILE A 204 15.88 12.03 -9.19
N SER A 205 17.01 12.02 -9.88
CA SER A 205 17.06 11.47 -11.24
C SER A 205 17.91 10.22 -11.44
N SER A 206 18.84 9.90 -10.54
CA SER A 206 19.89 8.91 -10.85
C SER A 206 19.63 7.48 -10.39
N GLN A 207 18.72 7.25 -9.43
CA GLN A 207 18.51 5.93 -8.83
C GLN A 207 17.01 5.59 -8.71
N ARG A 208 16.37 5.36 -9.83
CA ARG A 208 14.90 5.20 -9.92
C ARG A 208 14.33 4.09 -9.01
N SER A 209 14.99 2.97 -8.88
CA SER A 209 14.50 1.83 -8.09
C SER A 209 14.95 1.87 -6.63
N THR A 210 16.17 2.33 -6.32
CA THR A 210 16.78 2.23 -4.99
C THR A 210 16.99 3.57 -4.28
N GLY A 211 17.01 4.69 -5.00
CA GLY A 211 17.23 6.03 -4.47
C GLY A 211 15.94 6.81 -4.20
N MET A 212 16.09 8.03 -3.71
CA MET A 212 14.99 8.98 -3.53
C MET A 212 14.44 9.42 -4.89
N THR A 213 13.11 9.54 -5.00
CA THR A 213 12.43 10.15 -6.15
C THR A 213 11.47 11.21 -5.67
N MET A 214 11.20 12.24 -6.49
CA MET A 214 10.29 13.32 -6.19
C MET A 214 9.40 13.60 -7.41
N CYS A 215 8.10 13.75 -7.18
CA CYS A 215 7.12 14.11 -8.19
C CYS A 215 6.37 15.37 -7.73
N PHE A 216 6.28 16.37 -8.60
CA PHE A 216 5.40 17.51 -8.41
C PHE A 216 4.06 17.18 -9.07
N SER A 217 3.10 16.72 -8.26
CA SER A 217 1.85 16.11 -8.75
C SER A 217 0.87 17.15 -9.28
N THR A 218 0.74 18.27 -8.58
CA THR A 218 -0.14 19.37 -8.97
C THR A 218 0.56 20.71 -8.77
N ILE A 219 0.18 21.71 -9.57
CA ILE A 219 0.55 23.11 -9.35
C ILE A 219 -0.64 24.02 -9.69
N GLN A 220 -1.00 24.89 -8.76
CA GLN A 220 -2.09 25.83 -8.93
C GLN A 220 -1.68 27.21 -8.42
N GLY A 221 -1.84 28.26 -9.24
CA GLY A 221 -1.50 29.62 -8.83
C GLY A 221 -2.01 30.67 -9.79
N GLY A 222 -2.29 31.88 -9.23
CA GLY A 222 -2.81 32.98 -9.97
C GLY A 222 -4.28 32.86 -10.36
N ASN A 223 -4.97 34.01 -10.48
CA ASN A 223 -6.39 34.04 -10.80
C ASN A 223 -6.66 34.62 -12.21
N LYS A 224 -5.77 35.46 -12.72
CA LYS A 224 -5.97 36.17 -13.99
C LYS A 224 -4.63 36.62 -14.57
N ASN A 225 -4.51 36.61 -15.89
CA ASN A 225 -3.28 36.94 -16.61
C ASN A 225 -2.79 38.41 -16.48
N ASN A 226 -3.62 39.32 -16.03
CA ASN A 226 -3.27 40.72 -15.83
C ASN A 226 -3.18 41.12 -14.34
N VAL A 227 -3.03 40.15 -13.44
CA VAL A 227 -2.90 40.32 -11.99
C VAL A 227 -1.68 39.59 -11.47
N VAL A 228 -0.84 40.23 -10.67
CA VAL A 228 0.23 39.57 -9.92
C VAL A 228 -0.39 38.55 -8.95
N SER A 229 0.10 37.32 -8.94
CA SER A 229 -0.46 36.25 -8.11
C SER A 229 -0.19 36.49 -6.63
N ASP A 230 -1.23 36.37 -5.80
CA ASP A 230 -1.13 36.40 -4.34
C ASP A 230 -1.08 35.03 -3.68
N HIS A 231 -1.22 33.97 -4.48
CA HIS A 231 -1.25 32.59 -4.00
C HIS A 231 -0.74 31.61 -5.05
N CYS A 232 0.07 30.63 -4.61
CA CYS A 232 0.47 29.46 -5.41
C CYS A 232 0.70 28.26 -4.51
N THR A 233 0.19 27.08 -4.92
CA THR A 233 0.37 25.80 -4.22
C THR A 233 0.93 24.74 -5.16
N VAL A 234 1.73 23.82 -4.59
CA VAL A 234 2.24 22.62 -5.26
C VAL A 234 2.10 21.44 -4.31
N GLU A 235 1.60 20.32 -4.81
CA GLU A 235 1.64 19.03 -4.09
C GLU A 235 2.83 18.22 -4.57
N VAL A 236 3.54 17.62 -3.61
CA VAL A 236 4.80 16.91 -3.85
C VAL A 236 4.73 15.52 -3.22
N ASP A 237 5.03 14.48 -4.00
CA ASP A 237 5.20 13.09 -3.53
C ASP A 237 6.70 12.74 -3.58
N VAL A 238 7.27 12.39 -2.43
CA VAL A 238 8.65 11.93 -2.29
C VAL A 238 8.65 10.47 -1.90
N ARG A 239 9.42 9.66 -2.63
CA ARG A 239 9.71 8.26 -2.28
C ARG A 239 11.18 8.14 -1.89
N TYR A 240 11.46 7.51 -0.75
CA TYR A 240 12.81 7.46 -0.19
C TYR A 240 13.19 6.05 0.28
N PRO A 241 14.49 5.68 0.22
CA PRO A 241 14.96 4.34 0.59
C PRO A 241 14.98 4.15 2.11
N SER A 242 15.05 2.89 2.55
CA SER A 242 15.16 2.48 3.97
C SER A 242 16.41 3.00 4.70
N THR A 243 17.40 3.49 3.96
CA THR A 243 18.60 4.15 4.52
C THR A 243 18.33 5.56 5.05
N GLN A 244 17.14 6.10 4.83
CA GLN A 244 16.70 7.42 5.26
C GLN A 244 15.43 7.29 6.10
N THR A 245 15.25 8.21 7.03
CA THR A 245 14.04 8.34 7.84
C THR A 245 13.17 9.49 7.31
N THR A 246 11.91 9.54 7.73
CA THR A 246 11.02 10.68 7.46
C THR A 246 11.66 12.01 7.87
N ASN A 247 12.33 12.06 9.03
CA ASN A 247 13.01 13.27 9.51
C ASN A 247 14.17 13.68 8.60
N ASP A 248 14.94 12.71 8.08
CA ASP A 248 16.01 13.00 7.11
C ASP A 248 15.47 13.67 5.85
N ILE A 249 14.31 13.19 5.35
CA ILE A 249 13.65 13.76 4.16
C ILE A 249 13.17 15.19 4.44
N GLU A 250 12.53 15.41 5.58
CA GLU A 250 12.09 16.75 6.00
C GLU A 250 13.27 17.71 6.10
N ASP A 251 14.35 17.30 6.76
CA ASP A 251 15.57 18.09 6.88
C ASP A 251 16.20 18.42 5.52
N ILE A 252 16.24 17.48 4.59
CA ILE A 252 16.73 17.70 3.22
C ILE A 252 15.89 18.79 2.54
N ILE A 253 14.56 18.68 2.58
CA ILE A 253 13.64 19.63 1.96
C ILE A 253 13.78 21.02 2.58
N VAL A 254 13.70 21.13 3.90
CA VAL A 254 13.81 22.39 4.63
C VAL A 254 15.16 23.07 4.39
N ASN A 255 16.25 22.31 4.41
CA ASN A 255 17.58 22.85 4.12
C ASN A 255 17.72 23.37 2.68
N ARG A 256 17.11 22.69 1.71
CA ARG A 256 17.10 23.14 0.30
C ARG A 256 16.28 24.41 0.10
N LEU A 257 15.18 24.53 0.80
CA LEU A 257 14.29 25.71 0.73
C LEU A 257 14.74 26.87 1.62
N ARG A 258 15.88 26.75 2.31
CA ARG A 258 16.39 27.79 3.20
C ARG A 258 16.55 29.12 2.47
N GLY A 259 15.94 30.18 3.01
CA GLY A 259 15.94 31.52 2.46
C GLY A 259 14.76 31.84 1.54
N GLU A 260 13.96 30.86 1.18
CA GLU A 260 12.69 31.07 0.49
C GLU A 260 11.54 31.32 1.51
N VAL A 261 10.46 31.95 1.04
CA VAL A 261 9.26 32.21 1.86
C VAL A 261 8.13 31.29 1.41
N TYR A 262 7.82 30.32 2.23
CA TYR A 262 6.79 29.29 1.97
C TYR A 262 6.13 28.83 3.26
N GLU A 263 4.99 28.18 3.12
CA GLU A 263 4.34 27.32 4.13
C GLU A 263 4.46 25.88 3.63
N MET A 264 4.69 24.90 4.52
CA MET A 264 4.75 23.50 4.18
C MET A 264 3.84 22.70 5.12
N ASP A 265 2.86 22.02 4.54
CA ASP A 265 1.93 21.15 5.26
C ASP A 265 2.21 19.71 4.86
N VAL A 266 2.59 18.87 5.82
CA VAL A 266 2.77 17.43 5.59
C VAL A 266 1.41 16.76 5.60
N GLU A 267 1.03 16.15 4.47
CA GLU A 267 -0.30 15.55 4.29
C GLU A 267 -0.28 14.06 4.62
N TYR A 268 0.84 13.39 4.33
CA TYR A 268 0.97 11.96 4.52
C TYR A 268 2.43 11.55 4.62
N ASN A 269 2.75 10.67 5.54
CA ASN A 269 4.07 10.06 5.62
C ASN A 269 4.01 8.64 6.12
N ILE A 270 4.76 7.74 5.46
CA ILE A 270 5.00 6.37 5.90
C ILE A 270 6.50 6.12 5.81
N GLY A 271 7.04 5.48 6.85
CA GLY A 271 8.44 5.07 6.86
C GLY A 271 8.75 4.05 5.78
N ALA A 272 9.98 4.00 5.31
CA ALA A 272 10.47 2.86 4.56
C ALA A 272 10.71 1.68 5.50
N PHE A 273 10.66 0.44 4.98
CA PHE A 273 11.06 -0.72 5.76
C PHE A 273 12.11 -1.56 5.04
N GLU A 274 12.84 -2.36 5.83
CA GLU A 274 13.77 -3.37 5.33
C GLU A 274 13.86 -4.52 6.33
N SER A 275 13.68 -5.74 5.84
CA SER A 275 13.92 -7.00 6.56
C SER A 275 15.18 -7.69 6.06
N ASP A 276 15.66 -8.69 6.77
CA ASP A 276 16.85 -9.47 6.36
C ASP A 276 16.52 -10.40 5.18
N PRO A 277 17.07 -10.15 3.97
CA PRO A 277 16.89 -11.03 2.82
C PRO A 277 17.55 -12.42 2.99
N GLY A 278 18.45 -12.57 3.96
CA GLY A 278 19.10 -13.83 4.29
C GLY A 278 18.40 -14.60 5.41
N SER A 279 17.25 -14.13 5.91
CA SER A 279 16.49 -14.82 6.96
C SER A 279 15.96 -16.18 6.50
N GLU A 280 15.57 -17.01 7.46
CA GLU A 280 14.96 -18.32 7.16
C GLU A 280 13.66 -18.17 6.35
N ILE A 281 12.78 -17.23 6.73
CA ILE A 281 11.52 -16.98 6.03
C ILE A 281 11.77 -16.53 4.58
N SER A 282 12.72 -15.60 4.38
CA SER A 282 13.06 -15.11 3.04
C SER A 282 13.58 -16.26 2.14
N ARG A 283 14.41 -17.14 2.69
CA ARG A 283 14.90 -18.31 1.95
C ARG A 283 13.78 -19.27 1.58
N VAL A 284 12.87 -19.56 2.51
CA VAL A 284 11.72 -20.43 2.25
C VAL A 284 10.82 -19.86 1.15
N LEU A 285 10.55 -18.57 1.18
CA LEU A 285 9.80 -17.87 0.12
C LEU A 285 10.51 -18.03 -1.23
N SER A 286 11.81 -17.72 -1.28
CA SER A 286 12.62 -17.81 -2.51
C SER A 286 12.73 -19.25 -3.04
N ASP A 287 12.94 -20.21 -2.18
CA ASP A 287 13.07 -21.64 -2.56
C ASP A 287 11.74 -22.17 -3.10
N PHE A 288 10.60 -21.79 -2.50
CA PHE A 288 9.28 -22.23 -2.95
C PHE A 288 8.90 -21.62 -4.30
N LEU A 289 9.18 -20.33 -4.49
CA LEU A 289 8.79 -19.59 -5.69
C LEU A 289 9.85 -19.65 -6.82
N GLY A 290 11.07 -20.08 -6.51
CA GLY A 290 12.17 -20.12 -7.46
C GLY A 290 12.67 -18.72 -7.88
N THR A 291 12.49 -17.71 -7.02
CA THR A 291 12.82 -16.31 -7.31
C THR A 291 13.70 -15.70 -6.22
N ASP A 292 14.62 -14.81 -6.60
CA ASP A 292 15.43 -14.06 -5.63
C ASP A 292 14.61 -12.95 -4.93
N PRO A 293 14.98 -12.56 -3.69
CA PRO A 293 14.34 -11.45 -3.00
C PRO A 293 14.51 -10.11 -3.75
N ILE A 294 13.43 -9.32 -3.80
CA ILE A 294 13.39 -8.05 -4.52
C ILE A 294 13.18 -6.85 -3.60
N VAL A 295 13.30 -5.64 -4.18
CA VAL A 295 12.93 -4.35 -3.60
C VAL A 295 11.77 -3.78 -4.39
N VAL A 296 10.71 -3.34 -3.70
CA VAL A 296 9.57 -2.69 -4.35
C VAL A 296 9.64 -1.16 -4.22
N PRO A 297 9.19 -0.41 -5.24
CA PRO A 297 9.26 1.06 -5.24
C PRO A 297 8.05 1.75 -4.62
N TYR A 298 6.98 1.02 -4.34
CA TYR A 298 5.74 1.51 -3.70
C TYR A 298 5.81 1.29 -2.19
N ALA A 299 4.82 1.77 -1.46
CA ALA A 299 4.67 1.59 -0.03
C ALA A 299 3.39 0.81 0.26
N THR A 300 3.41 0.07 1.36
CA THR A 300 2.33 -0.77 1.87
C THR A 300 2.17 -0.58 3.38
N GLU A 301 1.39 -1.43 4.02
CA GLU A 301 1.32 -1.48 5.49
C GLU A 301 2.60 -2.07 6.17
N ALA A 302 3.60 -2.52 5.41
CA ALA A 302 4.78 -3.21 5.93
C ALA A 302 5.54 -2.44 7.02
N PRO A 303 5.77 -1.13 6.94
CA PRO A 303 6.46 -0.39 7.99
C PRO A 303 5.76 -0.44 9.36
N HIS A 304 4.43 -0.50 9.37
CA HIS A 304 3.66 -0.63 10.60
C HIS A 304 3.91 -1.98 11.29
N PHE A 305 3.91 -3.06 10.50
CA PHE A 305 4.23 -4.40 11.00
C PHE A 305 5.70 -4.51 11.40
N ALA A 306 6.63 -3.95 10.62
CA ALA A 306 8.06 -3.98 10.88
C ALA A 306 8.45 -3.24 12.18
N ALA A 307 7.66 -2.26 12.60
CA ALA A 307 7.86 -1.58 13.89
C ALA A 307 7.67 -2.51 15.10
N VAL A 308 7.00 -3.65 14.95
CA VAL A 308 6.65 -4.57 16.06
C VAL A 308 7.08 -6.02 15.83
N ASN A 309 7.43 -6.38 14.60
CA ASN A 309 7.89 -7.73 14.21
C ASN A 309 9.07 -7.60 13.23
N PRO A 310 10.24 -8.22 13.49
CA PRO A 310 11.43 -8.07 12.64
C PRO A 310 11.39 -8.92 11.36
N HIS A 311 10.41 -9.80 11.20
CA HIS A 311 10.29 -10.74 10.07
C HIS A 311 9.07 -10.39 9.23
N VAL A 312 9.16 -9.29 8.47
CA VAL A 312 8.10 -8.81 7.57
C VAL A 312 8.56 -8.94 6.12
N TYR A 313 7.71 -9.47 5.27
CA TYR A 313 7.96 -9.63 3.84
C TYR A 313 6.70 -9.29 3.07
N ILE A 314 6.86 -8.88 1.81
CA ILE A 314 5.76 -8.62 0.90
C ILE A 314 5.85 -9.65 -0.23
N CYS A 315 4.77 -10.38 -0.49
CA CYS A 315 4.74 -11.33 -1.60
C CYS A 315 3.29 -11.74 -1.88
N GLY A 316 2.78 -11.36 -3.01
CA GLY A 316 1.42 -11.71 -3.43
C GLY A 316 1.27 -11.79 -4.94
N PRO A 317 0.11 -12.30 -5.40
CA PRO A 317 -0.19 -12.47 -6.81
C PRO A 317 -0.49 -11.12 -7.49
N GLY A 318 -0.25 -11.05 -8.78
CA GLY A 318 -0.53 -9.91 -9.65
C GLY A 318 0.68 -9.02 -9.95
N ASP A 319 0.67 -8.43 -11.14
CA ASP A 319 1.64 -7.41 -11.56
C ASP A 319 1.26 -6.06 -10.95
N PRO A 320 2.10 -5.45 -10.09
CA PRO A 320 1.80 -4.15 -9.47
C PRO A 320 1.55 -3.01 -10.47
N LYS A 321 1.95 -3.16 -11.74
CA LYS A 321 1.66 -2.19 -12.79
C LYS A 321 0.19 -2.21 -13.23
N LEU A 322 -0.55 -3.26 -12.88
CA LEU A 322 -1.98 -3.41 -13.16
C LEU A 322 -2.86 -2.84 -12.04
N ALA A 323 -2.27 -2.51 -10.89
CA ALA A 323 -2.97 -1.83 -9.80
C ALA A 323 -3.49 -0.46 -10.28
N HIS A 324 -4.72 -0.10 -9.88
CA HIS A 324 -5.36 1.21 -10.13
C HIS A 324 -5.69 1.54 -11.60
N ILE A 325 -5.39 0.65 -12.55
CA ILE A 325 -5.73 0.88 -13.96
C ILE A 325 -7.13 0.35 -14.33
N ILE A 326 -7.64 0.75 -15.49
CA ILE A 326 -8.85 0.18 -16.09
C ILE A 326 -8.53 -1.22 -16.62
N ASP A 327 -9.51 -2.12 -16.55
CA ASP A 327 -9.35 -3.54 -16.92
C ASP A 327 -8.21 -4.24 -16.14
N GLU A 328 -8.07 -3.87 -14.85
CA GLU A 328 -7.23 -4.57 -13.90
C GLU A 328 -7.57 -6.06 -13.88
N TYR A 329 -6.56 -6.92 -13.85
CA TYR A 329 -6.72 -8.37 -13.80
C TYR A 329 -5.58 -9.03 -13.03
N VAL A 330 -5.82 -10.28 -12.62
CA VAL A 330 -4.78 -11.18 -12.10
C VAL A 330 -4.80 -12.49 -12.88
N GLU A 331 -3.64 -13.08 -13.07
CA GLU A 331 -3.54 -14.42 -13.66
C GLU A 331 -4.08 -15.46 -12.65
N ILE A 332 -4.99 -16.31 -13.09
CA ILE A 332 -5.63 -17.33 -12.21
C ILE A 332 -4.59 -18.28 -11.62
N GLN A 333 -3.54 -18.59 -12.37
CA GLN A 333 -2.45 -19.43 -11.90
C GLN A 333 -1.74 -18.81 -10.70
N GLU A 334 -1.53 -17.48 -10.67
CA GLU A 334 -0.89 -16.80 -9.53
C GLU A 334 -1.76 -16.86 -8.26
N LEU A 335 -3.08 -16.87 -8.39
CA LEU A 335 -3.98 -17.08 -7.25
C LEU A 335 -3.85 -18.47 -6.64
N GLU A 336 -3.66 -19.50 -7.48
CA GLU A 336 -3.41 -20.86 -7.03
C GLU A 336 -2.05 -20.98 -6.34
N GLU A 337 -1.01 -20.38 -6.93
CA GLU A 337 0.33 -20.34 -6.37
C GLU A 337 0.39 -19.56 -5.06
N ALA A 338 -0.36 -18.45 -4.93
CA ALA A 338 -0.50 -17.68 -3.69
C ALA A 338 -1.16 -18.51 -2.57
N HIS A 339 -2.23 -19.25 -2.88
CA HIS A 339 -2.86 -20.17 -1.93
C HIS A 339 -1.85 -21.21 -1.44
N ASP A 340 -1.12 -21.86 -2.36
CA ASP A 340 -0.15 -22.91 -2.04
C ASP A 340 1.04 -22.35 -1.24
N LEU A 341 1.49 -21.14 -1.54
CA LEU A 341 2.51 -20.40 -0.78
C LEU A 341 2.08 -20.20 0.67
N ILE A 342 0.84 -19.71 0.90
CA ILE A 342 0.30 -19.50 2.25
C ILE A 342 0.32 -20.82 3.05
N VAL A 343 -0.19 -21.90 2.44
CA VAL A 343 -0.24 -23.22 3.09
C VAL A 343 1.18 -23.74 3.37
N HIS A 344 2.09 -23.62 2.39
CA HIS A 344 3.47 -24.06 2.55
C HIS A 344 4.19 -23.31 3.68
N LEU A 345 4.16 -21.97 3.65
CA LEU A 345 4.86 -21.15 4.63
C LEU A 345 4.31 -21.34 6.06
N ALA A 346 2.99 -21.41 6.20
CA ALA A 346 2.38 -21.66 7.51
C ALA A 346 2.80 -23.00 8.12
N LYS A 347 2.89 -24.06 7.32
CA LYS A 347 3.36 -25.38 7.76
C LYS A 347 4.85 -25.38 8.11
N TYR A 348 5.67 -24.77 7.26
CA TYR A 348 7.12 -24.74 7.44
C TYR A 348 7.54 -24.18 8.80
N VAL A 349 6.96 -23.05 9.21
CA VAL A 349 7.33 -22.40 10.48
C VAL A 349 6.85 -23.14 11.72
N GLN A 350 6.09 -24.23 11.60
CA GLN A 350 5.63 -25.07 12.72
C GLN A 350 6.52 -26.31 12.92
N GLY A 351 7.26 -26.76 11.89
CA GLY A 351 8.20 -27.87 11.99
C GLY A 351 9.54 -27.45 12.54
#